data_01c017c9ce6f6a3dfb639a1659d60edf
#
_entry.id   01c017c9ce6f6a3dfb639a1659d60edf
#
_cell.length_a   1.000
_cell.length_b   1.000
_cell.length_c   1.000
_cell.angle_alpha   90.00
_cell.angle_beta   90.00
_cell.angle_gamma   90.00
#
_symmetry.space_group_name_H-M   'P 1'
#
loop_
_entity.id
_entity.type
_entity.pdbx_description
1 polymer ?
#
loop_
_entity_poly.entity_id
_entity_poly.type
_entity_poly.pdbx_seq_one_letter_code
_entity_poly.pdbx_strand_id
1 'polypeptide(L)'
;MEKREYNWLDRVDSPRDLKRLSLDELRLYCDELRHYIIEQCAVNPGHLASSLGAVELAAAIHYVFDTPDDRLVWDVGHQAYAHKIITGRREAFRTNRKLGGISGFPRIAESPYDAFGGGHSSVSISAAFGMAKAAEL
;
A
#
# COMPACT_ATOMS: atom_id res chain seq x y z
N MET A 1 0.90 24.79 6.46
CA MET A 1 0.56 23.61 7.29
C MET A 1 1.82 23.22 8.04
N GLU A 2 1.78 23.25 9.37
CA GLU A 2 2.88 22.70 10.17
C GLU A 2 3.10 21.24 9.78
N LYS A 3 4.37 20.86 9.63
CA LYS A 3 4.76 19.48 9.31
C LYS A 3 4.44 18.63 10.54
N ARG A 4 3.44 17.74 10.43
CA ARG A 4 3.12 16.81 11.50
C ARG A 4 4.30 15.86 11.71
N GLU A 5 4.72 15.69 12.94
CA GLU A 5 5.68 14.65 13.30
C GLU A 5 4.92 13.33 13.46
N TYR A 6 5.43 12.29 12.84
CA TYR A 6 4.89 10.93 12.91
C TYR A 6 5.82 10.07 13.77
N ASN A 7 5.28 9.44 14.80
CA ASN A 7 6.07 8.59 15.68
C ASN A 7 6.14 7.14 15.20
N TRP A 8 5.03 6.62 14.71
CA TRP A 8 4.89 5.22 14.30
C TRP A 8 5.11 5.05 12.80
N LEU A 9 4.58 5.96 11.98
CA LEU A 9 4.77 5.95 10.55
C LEU A 9 6.26 6.01 10.16
N ASP A 10 7.05 6.79 10.90
CA ASP A 10 8.48 6.96 10.64
C ASP A 10 9.33 5.75 11.01
N ARG A 11 8.77 4.76 11.73
CA ARG A 11 9.46 3.51 12.11
C ARG A 11 9.28 2.38 11.11
N VAL A 12 8.42 2.55 10.11
CA VAL A 12 8.04 1.49 9.17
C VAL A 12 8.41 1.89 7.75
N ASP A 13 9.47 1.31 7.22
CA ASP A 13 9.89 1.44 5.83
C ASP A 13 9.67 0.17 5.02
N SER A 14 9.25 -0.92 5.68
CA SER A 14 9.01 -2.21 5.05
C SER A 14 7.97 -3.03 5.83
N PRO A 15 7.36 -4.07 5.21
CA PRO A 15 6.52 -5.02 5.94
C PRO A 15 7.24 -5.71 7.12
N ARG A 16 8.55 -5.87 7.05
CA ARG A 16 9.34 -6.43 8.18
C ARG A 16 9.31 -5.54 9.41
N ASP A 17 9.35 -4.23 9.21
CA ASP A 17 9.28 -3.29 10.33
C ASP A 17 7.88 -3.26 10.92
N LEU A 18 6.85 -3.32 10.05
CA LEU A 18 5.46 -3.41 10.47
C LEU A 18 5.21 -4.62 11.39
N LYS A 19 5.79 -5.79 11.06
CA LYS A 19 5.66 -7.03 11.83
C LYS A 19 6.30 -6.98 13.22
N ARG A 20 7.14 -5.99 13.52
CA ARG A 20 7.76 -5.79 14.84
C ARG A 20 6.87 -5.02 15.81
N LEU A 21 5.82 -4.38 15.30
CA LEU A 21 4.89 -3.62 16.12
C LEU A 21 3.98 -4.57 16.92
N SER A 22 3.69 -4.22 18.16
CA SER A 22 2.59 -4.83 18.89
C SER A 22 1.24 -4.46 18.26
N LEU A 23 0.17 -5.15 18.60
CA LEU A 23 -1.16 -4.84 18.04
C LEU A 23 -1.64 -3.42 18.40
N ASP A 24 -1.28 -2.91 19.57
CA ASP A 24 -1.64 -1.55 19.96
C ASP A 24 -0.82 -0.52 19.18
N GLU A 25 0.47 -0.76 18.98
CA GLU A 25 1.33 0.07 18.13
C GLU A 25 0.88 0.04 16.65
N LEU A 26 0.44 -1.12 16.17
CA LEU A 26 -0.10 -1.27 14.81
C LEU A 26 -1.35 -0.41 14.59
N ARG A 27 -2.22 -0.29 15.60
CA ARG A 27 -3.39 0.61 15.55
C ARG A 27 -2.96 2.07 15.45
N LEU A 28 -1.99 2.49 16.28
CA LEU A 28 -1.43 3.84 16.23
C LEU A 28 -0.75 4.14 14.89
N TYR A 29 -0.03 3.15 14.35
CA TYR A 29 0.53 3.23 13.00
C TYR A 29 -0.56 3.43 11.93
N CYS A 30 -1.66 2.67 11.98
CA CYS A 30 -2.77 2.82 11.03
C CYS A 30 -3.41 4.20 11.11
N ASP A 31 -3.55 4.76 12.32
CA ASP A 31 -4.07 6.12 12.51
C ASP A 31 -3.15 7.17 11.88
N GLU A 32 -1.85 7.06 12.07
CA GLU A 32 -0.86 7.96 11.46
C GLU A 32 -0.80 7.79 9.93
N LEU A 33 -0.83 6.56 9.43
CA LEU A 33 -0.87 6.24 8.01
C LEU A 33 -2.11 6.87 7.32
N ARG A 34 -3.26 6.79 7.97
CA ARG A 34 -4.50 7.43 7.53
C ARG A 34 -4.35 8.94 7.40
N HIS A 35 -3.79 9.58 8.42
CA HIS A 35 -3.55 11.03 8.40
C HIS A 35 -2.57 11.42 7.29
N TYR A 36 -1.50 10.65 7.12
CA TYR A 36 -0.54 10.90 6.05
C TYR A 36 -1.18 10.82 4.65
N ILE A 37 -2.01 9.81 4.40
CA ILE A 37 -2.76 9.69 3.14
C ILE A 37 -3.65 10.91 2.92
N ILE A 38 -4.36 11.38 3.95
CA ILE A 38 -5.22 12.59 3.87
C ILE A 38 -4.38 13.82 3.50
N GLU A 39 -3.26 14.05 4.19
CA GLU A 39 -2.38 15.19 3.94
C GLU A 39 -1.81 15.16 2.51
N GLN A 40 -1.35 14.00 2.04
CA GLN A 40 -0.81 13.87 0.70
C GLN A 40 -1.89 14.06 -0.37
N CYS A 41 -3.10 13.54 -0.17
CA CYS A 41 -4.21 13.71 -1.10
C CYS A 41 -4.79 15.13 -1.10
N ALA A 42 -4.63 15.90 -0.02
CA ALA A 42 -5.01 17.31 0.02
C ALA A 42 -4.14 18.16 -0.92
N VAL A 43 -2.88 17.81 -1.10
CA VAL A 43 -1.94 18.50 -2.00
C VAL A 43 -1.94 17.88 -3.40
N ASN A 44 -2.12 16.58 -3.47
CA ASN A 44 -2.00 15.77 -4.67
C ASN A 44 -3.22 14.84 -4.80
N PRO A 45 -4.34 15.34 -5.36
CA PRO A 45 -5.62 14.64 -5.36
C PRO A 45 -5.56 13.23 -5.95
N GLY A 46 -6.26 12.29 -5.28
CA GLY A 46 -6.26 10.88 -5.64
C GLY A 46 -7.47 10.12 -5.10
N HIS A 47 -7.32 8.79 -5.01
CA HIS A 47 -8.37 7.86 -4.54
C HIS A 47 -8.44 7.85 -3.00
N LEU A 48 -8.92 8.94 -2.39
CA LEU A 48 -8.87 9.13 -0.95
C LEU A 48 -9.79 8.14 -0.20
N ALA A 49 -11.09 8.17 -0.48
CA ALA A 49 -12.08 7.41 0.31
C ALA A 49 -11.82 5.90 0.24
N SER A 50 -11.56 5.36 -0.95
CA SER A 50 -11.25 3.93 -1.14
C SER A 50 -9.98 3.51 -0.41
N SER A 51 -8.95 4.37 -0.42
CA SER A 51 -7.69 4.09 0.27
C SER A 51 -7.83 4.17 1.78
N LEU A 52 -8.60 5.13 2.32
CA LEU A 52 -8.88 5.23 3.75
C LEU A 52 -9.67 4.02 4.27
N GLY A 53 -10.59 3.49 3.47
CA GLY A 53 -11.35 2.28 3.81
C GLY A 53 -10.52 0.99 3.84
N ALA A 54 -9.31 1.00 3.29
CA ALA A 54 -8.45 -0.19 3.19
C ALA A 54 -7.16 -0.09 4.02
N VAL A 55 -6.99 0.91 4.88
CA VAL A 55 -5.76 1.10 5.66
C VAL A 55 -5.48 -0.09 6.56
N GLU A 56 -6.44 -0.45 7.43
CA GLU A 56 -6.28 -1.56 8.38
C GLU A 56 -6.18 -2.91 7.66
N LEU A 57 -6.91 -3.07 6.56
CA LEU A 57 -6.83 -4.28 5.73
C LEU A 57 -5.43 -4.44 5.13
N ALA A 58 -4.88 -3.39 4.56
CA ALA A 58 -3.53 -3.40 4.00
C ALA A 58 -2.48 -3.69 5.09
N ALA A 59 -2.59 -3.03 6.24
CA ALA A 59 -1.71 -3.26 7.38
C ALA A 59 -1.81 -4.71 7.88
N ALA A 60 -3.01 -5.25 8.05
CA ALA A 60 -3.23 -6.63 8.50
C ALA A 60 -2.66 -7.67 7.51
N ILE A 61 -2.86 -7.47 6.21
CA ILE A 61 -2.30 -8.36 5.18
C ILE A 61 -0.77 -8.37 5.29
N HIS A 62 -0.11 -7.20 5.32
CA HIS A 62 1.34 -7.14 5.41
C HIS A 62 1.89 -7.56 6.77
N TYR A 63 1.08 -7.52 7.82
CA TYR A 63 1.44 -8.00 9.15
C TYR A 63 1.44 -9.53 9.22
N VAL A 64 0.48 -10.20 8.55
CA VAL A 64 0.28 -11.66 8.61
C VAL A 64 1.06 -12.38 7.54
N PHE A 65 0.99 -11.93 6.29
CA PHE A 65 1.59 -12.60 5.13
C PHE A 65 3.03 -12.15 4.88
N ASP A 66 3.84 -13.01 4.26
CA ASP A 66 5.25 -12.75 3.95
C ASP A 66 5.40 -12.18 2.53
N THR A 67 4.87 -10.98 2.32
CA THR A 67 5.03 -10.27 1.05
C THR A 67 6.48 -9.82 0.84
N PRO A 68 7.04 -9.88 -0.37
CA PRO A 68 6.39 -10.16 -1.66
C PRO A 68 6.34 -11.66 -2.04
N ASP A 69 6.86 -12.58 -1.21
CA ASP A 69 6.83 -14.02 -1.49
C ASP A 69 5.37 -14.50 -1.56
N ASP A 70 4.55 -14.12 -0.59
CA ASP A 70 3.11 -14.18 -0.69
C ASP A 70 2.62 -13.08 -1.63
N ARG A 71 2.09 -13.45 -2.79
CA ARG A 71 1.69 -12.51 -3.83
C ARG A 71 0.36 -11.87 -3.53
N LEU A 72 0.36 -10.55 -3.35
CA LEU A 72 -0.85 -9.74 -3.16
C LEU A 72 -1.29 -9.12 -4.48
N VAL A 73 -2.52 -9.42 -4.89
CA VAL A 73 -3.16 -8.83 -6.07
C VAL A 73 -4.34 -7.96 -5.62
N TRP A 74 -4.29 -6.68 -5.97
CA TRP A 74 -5.36 -5.72 -5.71
C TRP A 74 -6.32 -5.67 -6.91
N ASP A 75 -7.62 -5.86 -6.67
CA ASP A 75 -8.61 -5.62 -7.72
C ASP A 75 -8.79 -4.11 -7.94
N VAL A 76 -8.78 -3.66 -9.18
CA VAL A 76 -8.66 -2.23 -9.56
C VAL A 76 -7.36 -1.61 -9.03
N GLY A 77 -7.10 -1.69 -7.73
CA GLY A 77 -5.90 -1.17 -7.07
C GLY A 77 -5.96 0.31 -6.69
N HIS A 78 -7.11 0.98 -6.84
CA HIS A 78 -7.30 2.37 -6.43
C HIS A 78 -7.30 2.55 -4.90
N GLN A 79 -7.46 1.48 -4.13
CA GLN A 79 -7.42 1.43 -2.68
C GLN A 79 -6.02 1.10 -2.11
N ALA A 80 -4.98 1.02 -2.95
CA ALA A 80 -3.67 0.49 -2.59
C ALA A 80 -2.67 1.54 -2.04
N TYR A 81 -3.11 2.72 -1.59
CA TYR A 81 -2.18 3.75 -1.10
C TYR A 81 -1.45 3.32 0.17
N ALA A 82 -2.15 2.72 1.13
CA ALA A 82 -1.55 2.16 2.32
C ALA A 82 -0.50 1.08 1.97
N HIS A 83 -0.82 0.18 1.04
CA HIS A 83 0.11 -0.81 0.53
C HIS A 83 1.40 -0.18 -0.03
N LYS A 84 1.29 0.88 -0.84
CA LYS A 84 2.49 1.57 -1.38
C LYS A 84 3.37 2.15 -0.27
N ILE A 85 2.76 2.77 0.73
CA ILE A 85 3.47 3.41 1.84
C ILE A 85 4.16 2.35 2.71
N ILE A 86 3.46 1.27 3.09
CA ILE A 86 3.99 0.16 3.88
C ILE A 86 5.17 -0.53 3.18
N THR A 87 5.14 -0.59 1.85
CA THR A 87 6.16 -1.26 1.03
C THR A 87 7.29 -0.34 0.58
N GLY A 88 7.62 0.69 1.37
CA GLY A 88 8.82 1.51 1.22
C GLY A 88 8.69 2.71 0.28
N ARG A 89 7.46 3.02 -0.20
CA ARG A 89 7.23 4.15 -1.13
C ARG A 89 6.68 5.39 -0.45
N ARG A 90 6.86 5.56 0.88
CA ARG A 90 6.33 6.70 1.63
C ARG A 90 6.80 8.04 1.06
N GLU A 91 8.10 8.22 0.87
CA GLU A 91 8.62 9.47 0.30
C GLU A 91 8.21 9.65 -1.16
N ALA A 92 8.27 8.59 -1.96
CA ALA A 92 7.83 8.62 -3.36
C ALA A 92 6.32 8.93 -3.49
N PHE A 93 5.52 8.62 -2.46
CA PHE A 93 4.08 8.87 -2.45
C PHE A 93 3.72 10.36 -2.56
N ARG A 94 4.63 11.26 -2.20
CA ARG A 94 4.49 12.71 -2.42
C ARG A 94 4.38 13.09 -3.91
N THR A 95 4.78 12.19 -4.79
CA THR A 95 4.70 12.34 -6.25
C THR A 95 3.61 11.48 -6.88
N ASN A 96 2.76 10.87 -6.05
CA ASN A 96 1.70 9.98 -6.53
C ASN A 96 0.82 10.67 -7.57
N ARG A 97 0.63 10.03 -8.73
CA ARG A 97 -0.14 10.53 -9.88
C ARG A 97 0.42 11.79 -10.57
N LYS A 98 1.61 12.25 -10.21
CA LYS A 98 2.30 13.33 -10.94
C LYS A 98 3.08 12.80 -12.12
N LEU A 99 3.31 13.65 -13.12
CA LEU A 99 4.19 13.30 -14.22
C LEU A 99 5.61 13.02 -13.71
N GLY A 100 6.16 11.88 -14.06
CA GLY A 100 7.45 11.41 -13.54
C GLY A 100 7.43 10.88 -12.11
N GLY A 101 6.26 10.89 -11.45
CA GLY A 101 6.06 10.31 -10.13
C GLY A 101 5.54 8.87 -10.18
N ILE A 102 5.13 8.35 -9.01
CA ILE A 102 4.57 7.01 -8.92
C ILE A 102 3.12 6.95 -9.38
N SER A 103 2.68 5.78 -9.85
CA SER A 103 1.32 5.51 -10.31
C SER A 103 0.31 5.57 -9.17
N GLY A 104 -0.92 6.00 -9.46
CA GLY A 104 -2.05 5.91 -8.54
C GLY A 104 -2.60 4.49 -8.34
N PHE A 105 -2.04 3.49 -9.04
CA PHE A 105 -2.38 2.07 -8.98
C PHE A 105 -1.11 1.25 -8.74
N PRO A 106 -1.22 -0.02 -8.27
CA PRO A 106 -0.09 -0.94 -8.27
C PRO A 106 0.54 -1.05 -9.66
N ARG A 107 1.87 -1.10 -9.70
CA ARG A 107 2.62 -1.19 -10.95
C ARG A 107 3.87 -2.04 -10.75
N ILE A 108 3.97 -3.16 -11.43
CA ILE A 108 5.08 -4.12 -11.32
C ILE A 108 6.45 -3.45 -11.46
N ALA A 109 6.58 -2.46 -12.36
CA ALA A 109 7.82 -1.74 -12.58
C ALA A 109 8.23 -0.80 -11.41
N GLU A 110 7.34 -0.55 -10.43
CA GLU A 110 7.63 0.33 -9.30
C GLU A 110 8.15 -0.42 -8.08
N SER A 111 7.71 -1.65 -7.87
CA SER A 111 8.01 -2.39 -6.65
C SER A 111 7.83 -3.90 -6.82
N PRO A 112 8.70 -4.73 -6.21
CA PRO A 112 8.50 -6.17 -6.17
C PRO A 112 7.24 -6.59 -5.40
N TYR A 113 6.71 -5.72 -4.55
CA TYR A 113 5.46 -5.94 -3.82
C TYR A 113 4.21 -5.78 -4.69
N ASP A 114 4.31 -5.19 -5.87
CA ASP A 114 3.21 -5.03 -6.82
C ASP A 114 3.19 -6.25 -7.76
N ALA A 115 2.59 -7.36 -7.31
CA ALA A 115 2.55 -8.63 -8.06
C ALA A 115 1.80 -8.52 -9.40
N PHE A 116 0.89 -7.54 -9.52
CA PHE A 116 0.09 -7.29 -10.72
C PHE A 116 -0.23 -5.80 -10.87
N GLY A 117 -0.41 -5.33 -12.11
CA GLY A 117 -0.85 -3.96 -12.40
C GLY A 117 -2.34 -3.77 -12.16
N GLY A 118 -2.75 -2.53 -11.84
CA GLY A 118 -4.13 -2.17 -11.55
C GLY A 118 -4.78 -1.27 -12.61
N GLY A 119 -6.05 -0.93 -12.37
CA GLY A 119 -6.82 0.03 -13.14
C GLY A 119 -8.18 -0.49 -13.64
N HIS A 120 -8.33 -1.79 -13.87
CA HIS A 120 -9.56 -2.42 -14.31
C HIS A 120 -10.10 -3.38 -13.25
N SER A 121 -11.43 -3.41 -13.09
CA SER A 121 -12.09 -4.32 -12.15
C SER A 121 -12.15 -5.76 -12.68
N SER A 122 -12.21 -6.70 -11.77
CA SER A 122 -12.38 -8.14 -11.99
C SER A 122 -11.21 -8.87 -12.66
N VAL A 123 -10.15 -8.19 -13.04
CA VAL A 123 -8.96 -8.83 -13.63
C VAL A 123 -8.10 -9.55 -12.59
N SER A 124 -8.23 -9.18 -11.31
CA SER A 124 -7.49 -9.77 -10.20
C SER A 124 -7.75 -11.27 -10.03
N ILE A 125 -8.98 -11.72 -10.27
CA ILE A 125 -9.38 -13.12 -10.14
C ILE A 125 -8.58 -13.98 -11.13
N SER A 126 -8.58 -13.60 -12.42
CA SER A 126 -7.84 -14.33 -13.45
C SER A 126 -6.34 -14.26 -13.24
N ALA A 127 -5.82 -13.09 -12.82
CA ALA A 127 -4.41 -12.91 -12.55
C ALA A 127 -3.94 -13.78 -11.37
N ALA A 128 -4.66 -13.74 -10.25
CA ALA A 128 -4.33 -14.55 -9.07
C ALA A 128 -4.46 -16.04 -9.34
N PHE A 129 -5.50 -16.47 -10.09
CA PHE A 129 -5.66 -17.86 -10.49
C PHE A 129 -4.51 -18.35 -11.38
N GLY A 130 -4.11 -17.53 -12.37
CA GLY A 130 -2.95 -17.84 -13.23
C GLY A 130 -1.65 -17.96 -12.45
N MET A 131 -1.40 -17.04 -11.48
CA MET A 131 -0.23 -17.11 -10.61
C MET A 131 -0.23 -18.35 -9.72
N ALA A 132 -1.39 -18.72 -9.15
CA ALA A 132 -1.53 -19.91 -8.33
C ALA A 132 -1.25 -21.18 -9.15
N LYS A 133 -1.78 -21.26 -10.37
CA LYS A 133 -1.50 -22.40 -11.27
C LYS A 133 -0.06 -22.49 -11.69
N ALA A 134 0.60 -21.37 -11.96
CA ALA A 134 2.02 -21.37 -12.28
C ALA A 134 2.92 -21.81 -11.11
N ALA A 135 2.47 -21.60 -9.88
CA ALA A 135 3.19 -22.02 -8.68
C ALA A 135 3.05 -23.54 -8.36
N GLU A 136 2.07 -24.21 -8.98
CA GLU A 136 1.88 -25.67 -8.86
C GLU A 136 2.81 -26.48 -9.82
N LEU A 137 3.39 -25.81 -10.82
CA LEU A 137 4.27 -26.41 -11.85
C LEU A 137 5.74 -26.40 -11.45
#